data_faae082d03620bb6df2c79424a25c458
#
_entry.id   faae082d03620bb6df2c79424a25c458
#
_cell.length_a   1.000
_cell.length_b   1.000
_cell.length_c   1.000
_cell.angle_alpha   90.00
_cell.angle_beta   90.00
_cell.angle_gamma   90.00
#
_symmetry.space_group_name_H-M   'P 1'
#
loop_
_entity.id
_entity.type
_entity.pdbx_description
1 polymer ?
#
loop_
_entity_poly.entity_id
_entity_poly.type
_entity_poly.pdbx_seq_one_letter_code
_entity_poly.pdbx_strand_id
1 'polypeptide(L)'
;LIQVLFVCLGNICRSPIAEGVFKELVAQKGLEESIQCDSAGTAAYHVGSLPDKRMRKVALGNGITLTHCARQLAYEDFINYDYILAMDTANFENIRKESFRANGVYAADQQLMLYRMFDPDRENEVIVPDPYYGEISDFDGVYAIVKRCGTSFLNFLIEKHDLVVKIRD
;
A
#
# COMPACT_ATOMS: atom_id res chain seq x y z
N LEU A 1 -3.83 -12.14 13.30
CA LEU A 1 -3.11 -10.95 12.82
C LEU A 1 -3.17 -10.90 11.30
N ILE A 2 -3.74 -9.83 10.75
CA ILE A 2 -3.87 -9.61 9.32
C ILE A 2 -2.63 -8.88 8.82
N GLN A 3 -2.00 -9.39 7.79
CA GLN A 3 -0.78 -8.82 7.20
C GLN A 3 -1.08 -8.22 5.82
N VAL A 4 -0.75 -6.95 5.62
CA VAL A 4 -1.01 -6.19 4.38
C VAL A 4 0.30 -5.68 3.79
N LEU A 5 0.52 -5.88 2.50
CA LEU A 5 1.67 -5.39 1.76
C LEU A 5 1.25 -4.45 0.64
N PHE A 6 1.76 -3.23 0.64
CA PHE A 6 1.58 -2.28 -0.46
C PHE A 6 2.76 -2.36 -1.42
N VAL A 7 2.50 -2.47 -2.72
CA VAL A 7 3.56 -2.67 -3.72
C VAL A 7 3.43 -1.69 -4.88
N CYS A 8 4.51 -0.99 -5.18
CA CYS A 8 4.67 -0.19 -6.39
C CYS A 8 5.94 -0.59 -7.15
N LEU A 9 6.44 0.21 -8.07
CA LEU A 9 7.64 -0.10 -8.84
C LEU A 9 8.91 0.01 -7.96
N GLY A 10 9.20 1.19 -7.44
CA GLY A 10 10.47 1.51 -6.78
C GLY A 10 10.43 1.55 -5.26
N ASN A 11 9.27 1.47 -4.64
CA ASN A 11 9.07 1.54 -3.19
C ASN A 11 9.60 2.85 -2.55
N ILE A 12 9.46 3.96 -3.26
CA ILE A 12 9.87 5.28 -2.74
C ILE A 12 8.77 6.35 -2.77
N CYS A 13 7.69 6.16 -3.53
CA CYS A 13 6.59 7.12 -3.61
C CYS A 13 5.26 6.53 -3.16
N ARG A 14 4.59 5.77 -4.03
CA ARG A 14 3.21 5.30 -3.84
C ARG A 14 3.05 4.30 -2.70
N SER A 15 3.83 3.25 -2.67
CA SER A 15 3.70 2.22 -1.63
C SER A 15 4.11 2.69 -0.25
N PRO A 16 5.16 3.51 -0.05
CA PRO A 16 5.47 4.04 1.28
C PRO A 16 4.40 4.96 1.83
N ILE A 17 3.79 5.83 1.01
CA ILE A 17 2.72 6.70 1.51
C ILE A 17 1.45 5.90 1.79
N ALA A 18 1.12 4.89 0.99
CA ALA A 18 0.02 3.99 1.26
C ALA A 18 0.21 3.28 2.61
N GLU A 19 1.41 2.76 2.87
CA GLU A 19 1.78 2.14 4.15
C GLU A 19 1.63 3.12 5.32
N GLY A 20 2.21 4.32 5.21
CA GLY A 20 2.18 5.33 6.27
C GLY A 20 0.76 5.78 6.61
N VAL A 21 -0.04 6.07 5.60
CA VAL A 21 -1.46 6.45 5.77
C VAL A 21 -2.26 5.30 6.39
N PHE A 22 -2.05 4.09 5.93
CA PHE A 22 -2.80 2.93 6.44
C PHE A 22 -2.46 2.61 7.89
N LYS A 23 -1.19 2.70 8.29
CA LYS A 23 -0.77 2.58 9.70
C LYS A 23 -1.48 3.59 10.59
N GLU A 24 -1.58 4.84 10.16
CA GLU A 24 -2.29 5.89 10.89
C GLU A 24 -3.79 5.58 11.03
N LEU A 25 -4.44 5.14 9.95
CA LEU A 25 -5.86 4.76 9.97
C LEU A 25 -6.13 3.57 10.90
N VAL A 26 -5.26 2.56 10.88
CA VAL A 26 -5.32 1.40 11.78
C VAL A 26 -5.19 1.83 13.23
N ALA A 27 -4.23 2.71 13.53
CA ALA A 27 -4.01 3.25 14.88
C ALA A 27 -5.22 4.05 15.40
N GLN A 28 -5.83 4.88 14.54
CA GLN A 28 -7.03 5.64 14.89
C GLN A 28 -8.22 4.76 15.26
N LYS A 29 -8.26 3.53 14.77
CA LYS A 29 -9.29 2.53 15.08
C LYS A 29 -8.89 1.58 16.23
N GLY A 30 -7.69 1.72 16.78
CA GLY A 30 -7.17 0.85 17.83
C GLY A 30 -7.00 -0.60 17.40
N LEU A 31 -6.59 -0.81 16.14
CA LEU A 31 -6.48 -2.12 15.49
C LEU A 31 -5.03 -2.57 15.24
N GLU A 32 -4.02 -1.92 15.85
CA GLU A 32 -2.60 -2.20 15.61
C GLU A 32 -2.18 -3.63 16.00
N GLU A 33 -2.89 -4.24 16.94
CA GLU A 33 -2.68 -5.63 17.33
C GLU A 33 -3.31 -6.64 16.35
N SER A 34 -4.29 -6.17 15.54
CA SER A 34 -5.04 -7.02 14.61
C SER A 34 -4.57 -6.89 13.18
N ILE A 35 -4.01 -5.74 12.80
CA ILE A 35 -3.57 -5.44 11.44
C ILE A 35 -2.17 -4.85 11.47
N GLN A 36 -1.27 -5.43 10.67
CA GLN A 36 0.05 -4.87 10.40
C GLN A 36 0.25 -4.70 8.90
N CYS A 37 1.09 -3.75 8.51
CA CYS A 37 1.40 -3.54 7.11
C CYS A 37 2.85 -3.13 6.89
N ASP A 38 3.31 -3.36 5.66
CA ASP A 38 4.63 -3.00 5.16
C ASP A 38 4.49 -2.62 3.68
N SER A 39 5.58 -2.25 3.04
CA SER A 39 5.60 -1.96 1.61
C SER A 39 6.86 -2.49 0.92
N ALA A 40 6.78 -2.73 -0.38
CA ALA A 40 7.87 -3.22 -1.21
C ALA A 40 7.77 -2.68 -2.64
N GLY A 41 8.82 -2.85 -3.42
CA GLY A 41 8.85 -2.56 -4.85
C GLY A 41 8.98 -3.83 -5.69
N THR A 42 8.47 -3.80 -6.91
CA THR A 42 8.71 -4.88 -7.87
C THR A 42 10.14 -4.83 -8.41
N ALA A 43 10.75 -3.65 -8.44
CA ALA A 43 12.14 -3.42 -8.86
C ALA A 43 13.04 -3.09 -7.66
N ALA A 44 14.35 -3.23 -7.87
CA ALA A 44 15.38 -3.02 -6.84
C ALA A 44 16.12 -1.68 -6.96
N TYR A 45 15.62 -0.73 -7.75
CA TYR A 45 16.34 0.51 -8.11
C TYR A 45 16.76 1.36 -6.91
N HIS A 46 15.98 1.32 -5.84
CA HIS A 46 16.11 2.22 -4.68
C HIS A 46 16.28 1.47 -3.35
N VAL A 47 16.60 0.16 -3.39
CA VAL A 47 16.74 -0.64 -2.17
C VAL A 47 17.66 0.04 -1.15
N GLY A 48 17.19 0.16 0.09
CA GLY A 48 17.89 0.82 1.18
C GLY A 48 17.65 2.33 1.28
N SER A 49 17.02 2.95 0.27
CA SER A 49 16.75 4.39 0.28
C SER A 49 15.49 4.72 1.09
N LEU A 50 15.48 5.89 1.71
CA LEU A 50 14.28 6.50 2.26
C LEU A 50 13.29 6.83 1.12
N PRO A 51 12.00 7.02 1.42
CA PRO A 51 11.05 7.51 0.44
C PRO A 51 11.48 8.82 -0.21
N ASP A 52 10.99 9.10 -1.40
CA ASP A 52 11.25 10.33 -2.14
C ASP A 52 11.02 11.57 -1.25
N LYS A 53 11.94 12.54 -1.32
CA LYS A 53 11.88 13.76 -0.50
C LYS A 53 10.55 14.50 -0.60
N ARG A 54 9.97 14.56 -1.81
CA ARG A 54 8.66 15.22 -2.07
C ARG A 54 7.54 14.46 -1.37
N MET A 55 7.58 13.12 -1.42
CA MET A 55 6.59 12.29 -0.73
C MET A 55 6.72 12.41 0.79
N ARG A 56 7.94 12.41 1.31
CA ARG A 56 8.17 12.64 2.75
C ARG A 56 7.65 14.00 3.21
N LYS A 57 7.83 15.04 2.38
CA LYS A 57 7.33 16.39 2.67
C LYS A 57 5.80 16.43 2.71
N VAL A 58 5.13 15.81 1.75
CA VAL A 58 3.66 15.71 1.71
C VAL A 58 3.15 14.94 2.92
N ALA A 59 3.76 13.80 3.23
CA ALA A 59 3.41 13.00 4.40
C ALA A 59 3.53 13.80 5.70
N LEU A 60 4.65 14.48 5.90
CA LEU A 60 4.93 15.29 7.10
C LEU A 60 3.92 16.44 7.24
N GLY A 61 3.55 17.09 6.14
CA GLY A 61 2.51 18.12 6.12
C GLY A 61 1.13 17.61 6.53
N ASN A 62 0.91 16.30 6.48
CA ASN A 62 -0.31 15.62 6.94
C ASN A 62 -0.11 14.83 8.26
N GLY A 63 0.96 15.12 9.00
CA GLY A 63 1.23 14.52 10.30
C GLY A 63 1.82 13.11 10.26
N ILE A 64 2.33 12.66 9.09
CA ILE A 64 2.88 11.31 8.92
C ILE A 64 4.38 11.40 8.65
N THR A 65 5.17 10.68 9.45
CA THR A 65 6.62 10.53 9.24
C THR A 65 6.89 9.18 8.55
N LEU A 66 7.39 9.23 7.32
CA LEU A 66 7.78 8.04 6.56
C LEU A 66 9.23 7.64 6.91
N THR A 67 9.40 6.46 7.48
CA THR A 67 10.71 5.94 7.90
C THR A 67 11.11 4.64 7.20
N HIS A 68 10.23 4.09 6.36
CA HIS A 68 10.47 2.86 5.64
C HIS A 68 11.66 3.00 4.68
N CYS A 69 12.57 2.02 4.69
CA CYS A 69 13.62 1.92 3.68
C CYS A 69 13.17 0.98 2.56
N ALA A 70 13.32 1.43 1.32
CA ALA A 70 12.89 0.66 0.16
C ALA A 70 13.47 -0.76 0.16
N ARG A 71 12.63 -1.73 -0.13
CA ARG A 71 12.99 -3.13 -0.32
C ARG A 71 12.31 -3.72 -1.55
N GLN A 72 12.85 -4.78 -2.08
CA GLN A 72 12.22 -5.50 -3.19
C GLN A 72 11.25 -6.56 -2.68
N LEU A 73 10.17 -6.77 -3.44
CA LEU A 73 9.24 -7.88 -3.25
C LEU A 73 10.01 -9.20 -3.26
N ALA A 74 9.79 -10.04 -2.26
CA ALA A 74 10.47 -11.31 -2.05
C ALA A 74 9.49 -12.49 -2.10
N TYR A 75 10.02 -13.67 -2.29
CA TYR A 75 9.26 -14.94 -2.30
C TYR A 75 8.40 -15.10 -1.04
N GLU A 76 8.98 -14.82 0.12
CA GLU A 76 8.33 -14.96 1.41
C GLU A 76 7.11 -14.04 1.58
N ASP A 77 7.03 -12.95 0.83
CA ASP A 77 5.91 -12.02 0.90
C ASP A 77 4.59 -12.69 0.48
N PHE A 78 4.62 -13.60 -0.48
CA PHE A 78 3.44 -14.35 -0.91
C PHE A 78 2.93 -15.35 0.14
N ILE A 79 3.78 -15.73 1.07
CA ILE A 79 3.45 -16.63 2.18
C ILE A 79 2.99 -15.83 3.41
N ASN A 80 3.67 -14.72 3.70
CA ASN A 80 3.51 -13.98 4.94
C ASN A 80 2.37 -12.94 4.90
N TYR A 81 1.96 -12.48 3.73
CA TYR A 81 0.93 -11.43 3.60
C TYR A 81 -0.40 -11.99 3.12
N ASP A 82 -1.46 -11.65 3.84
CA ASP A 82 -2.84 -12.01 3.50
C ASP A 82 -3.35 -11.19 2.31
N TYR A 83 -2.89 -9.93 2.22
CA TYR A 83 -3.29 -8.98 1.18
C TYR A 83 -2.06 -8.30 0.59
N ILE A 84 -1.98 -8.28 -0.73
CA ILE A 84 -0.95 -7.57 -1.50
C ILE A 84 -1.67 -6.58 -2.41
N LEU A 85 -1.46 -5.28 -2.19
CA LEU A 85 -2.14 -4.19 -2.87
C LEU A 85 -1.20 -3.56 -3.89
N ALA A 86 -1.52 -3.74 -5.18
CA ALA A 86 -0.77 -3.16 -6.29
C ALA A 86 -1.27 -1.74 -6.59
N MET A 87 -0.35 -0.82 -6.93
CA MET A 87 -0.68 0.57 -7.21
C MET A 87 -1.19 0.79 -8.64
N ASP A 88 -0.76 -0.01 -9.60
CA ASP A 88 -1.20 0.06 -10.99
C ASP A 88 -1.25 -1.33 -11.65
N THR A 89 -1.73 -1.38 -12.87
CA THR A 89 -1.87 -2.63 -13.63
C THR A 89 -0.53 -3.27 -13.98
N ALA A 90 0.52 -2.47 -14.21
CA ALA A 90 1.86 -2.98 -14.47
C ALA A 90 2.45 -3.63 -13.20
N ASN A 91 2.30 -2.99 -12.04
CA ASN A 91 2.68 -3.59 -10.76
C ASN A 91 1.90 -4.89 -10.52
N PHE A 92 0.60 -4.88 -10.74
CA PHE A 92 -0.27 -6.06 -10.58
C PHE A 92 0.21 -7.24 -11.41
N GLU A 93 0.47 -7.03 -12.69
CA GLU A 93 0.94 -8.10 -13.59
C GLU A 93 2.35 -8.59 -13.22
N ASN A 94 3.25 -7.70 -12.82
CA ASN A 94 4.59 -8.08 -12.37
C ASN A 94 4.54 -8.90 -11.07
N ILE A 95 3.71 -8.50 -10.10
CA ILE A 95 3.51 -9.26 -8.85
C ILE A 95 2.92 -10.63 -9.17
N ARG A 96 1.93 -10.70 -10.05
CA ARG A 96 1.29 -11.95 -10.47
C ARG A 96 2.30 -12.92 -11.10
N LYS A 97 3.17 -12.43 -11.99
CA LYS A 97 4.24 -13.23 -12.59
C LYS A 97 5.25 -13.71 -11.55
N GLU A 98 5.66 -12.84 -10.62
CA GLU A 98 6.58 -13.23 -9.55
C GLU A 98 5.97 -14.28 -8.62
N SER A 99 4.68 -14.22 -8.32
CA SER A 99 4.02 -15.25 -7.52
C SER A 99 4.08 -16.64 -8.20
N PHE A 100 3.86 -16.69 -9.51
CA PHE A 100 3.96 -17.91 -10.28
C PHE A 100 5.41 -18.42 -10.33
N ARG A 101 6.37 -17.52 -10.57
CA ARG A 101 7.78 -17.84 -10.60
C ARG A 101 8.28 -18.40 -9.26
N ALA A 102 7.80 -17.84 -8.15
CA ALA A 102 8.17 -18.22 -6.80
C ALA A 102 7.54 -19.55 -6.35
N ASN A 103 6.25 -19.73 -6.62
CA ASN A 103 5.42 -20.79 -6.03
C ASN A 103 4.87 -21.80 -7.04
N GLY A 104 5.03 -21.56 -8.35
CA GLY A 104 4.43 -22.39 -9.40
C GLY A 104 2.91 -22.20 -9.57
N VAL A 105 2.32 -21.26 -8.83
CA VAL A 105 0.90 -20.87 -8.93
C VAL A 105 0.77 -19.36 -8.86
N TYR A 106 -0.27 -18.82 -9.50
CA TYR A 106 -0.57 -17.40 -9.41
C TYR A 106 -1.17 -17.07 -8.04
N ALA A 107 -0.85 -15.88 -7.52
CA ALA A 107 -1.51 -15.35 -6.33
C ALA A 107 -3.03 -15.34 -6.52
N ALA A 108 -3.76 -15.71 -5.48
CA ALA A 108 -5.23 -15.74 -5.52
C ALA A 108 -5.82 -14.31 -5.62
N ASP A 109 -6.99 -14.20 -6.22
CA ASP A 109 -7.70 -12.91 -6.37
C ASP A 109 -8.04 -12.25 -5.02
N GLN A 110 -8.16 -13.06 -3.95
CA GLN A 110 -8.36 -12.55 -2.60
C GLN A 110 -7.08 -11.99 -1.97
N GLN A 111 -5.90 -12.40 -2.46
CA GLN A 111 -4.61 -11.95 -1.95
C GLN A 111 -4.09 -10.74 -2.73
N LEU A 112 -4.10 -10.80 -4.06
CA LEU A 112 -3.55 -9.74 -4.93
C LEU A 112 -4.67 -8.90 -5.53
N MET A 113 -4.67 -7.61 -5.20
CA MET A 113 -5.70 -6.67 -5.64
C MET A 113 -5.11 -5.33 -6.06
N LEU A 114 -5.80 -4.60 -6.92
CA LEU A 114 -5.52 -3.20 -7.24
C LEU A 114 -6.06 -2.29 -6.13
N TYR A 115 -5.18 -1.49 -5.52
CA TYR A 115 -5.54 -0.63 -4.40
C TYR A 115 -6.59 0.43 -4.76
N ARG A 116 -6.50 0.99 -5.98
CA ARG A 116 -7.44 1.99 -6.47
C ARG A 116 -8.89 1.49 -6.54
N MET A 117 -9.11 0.18 -6.59
CA MET A 117 -10.46 -0.38 -6.58
C MET A 117 -11.22 -0.09 -5.28
N PHE A 118 -10.51 0.24 -4.21
CA PHE A 118 -11.12 0.66 -2.95
C PHE A 118 -11.42 2.17 -2.87
N ASP A 119 -11.04 2.97 -3.87
CA ASP A 119 -11.33 4.39 -3.90
C ASP A 119 -12.80 4.64 -4.30
N PRO A 120 -13.64 5.19 -3.41
CA PRO A 120 -15.04 5.47 -3.73
C PRO A 120 -15.22 6.53 -4.81
N ASP A 121 -14.21 7.40 -5.02
CA ASP A 121 -14.24 8.50 -5.98
C ASP A 121 -13.48 8.17 -7.29
N ARG A 122 -13.13 6.91 -7.51
CA ARG A 122 -12.28 6.51 -8.65
C ARG A 122 -12.95 6.65 -10.03
N GLU A 123 -14.27 6.71 -10.09
CA GLU A 123 -15.02 6.61 -11.35
C GLU A 123 -14.60 5.36 -12.14
N ASN A 124 -13.93 5.53 -13.29
CA ASN A 124 -13.39 4.44 -14.10
C ASN A 124 -11.89 4.20 -13.90
N GLU A 125 -11.23 4.95 -13.00
CA GLU A 125 -9.80 4.81 -12.73
C GLU A 125 -9.52 3.52 -11.94
N VAL A 126 -8.47 2.81 -12.35
CA VAL A 126 -8.04 1.55 -11.73
C VAL A 126 -6.63 1.63 -11.15
N ILE A 127 -5.93 2.75 -11.36
CA ILE A 127 -4.55 2.94 -10.93
C ILE A 127 -4.41 4.10 -9.94
N VAL A 128 -3.40 4.00 -9.08
CA VAL A 128 -2.81 5.14 -8.37
C VAL A 128 -1.69 5.67 -9.27
N PRO A 129 -1.79 6.90 -9.79
CA PRO A 129 -0.81 7.43 -10.73
C PRO A 129 0.58 7.55 -10.11
N ASP A 130 1.63 7.36 -10.91
CA ASP A 130 3.02 7.53 -10.48
C ASP A 130 3.42 9.01 -10.53
N PRO A 131 3.73 9.65 -9.37
CA PRO A 131 4.04 11.07 -9.34
C PRO A 131 5.52 11.39 -9.63
N TYR A 132 6.38 10.40 -9.83
CA TYR A 132 7.84 10.56 -9.80
C TYR A 132 8.36 11.63 -10.75
N TYR A 133 7.82 11.71 -11.98
CA TYR A 133 8.20 12.71 -12.98
C TYR A 133 7.30 13.95 -12.99
N GLY A 134 6.39 14.06 -12.03
CA GLY A 134 5.45 15.16 -11.91
C GLY A 134 5.91 16.25 -10.94
N GLU A 135 4.97 17.10 -10.57
CA GLU A 135 5.13 18.21 -9.64
C GLU A 135 4.72 17.82 -8.22
N ILE A 136 4.96 18.69 -7.26
CA ILE A 136 4.57 18.45 -5.85
C ILE A 136 3.06 18.22 -5.69
N SER A 137 2.23 18.87 -6.51
CA SER A 137 0.78 18.67 -6.52
C SER A 137 0.38 17.25 -6.91
N ASP A 138 1.17 16.55 -7.71
CA ASP A 138 0.93 15.15 -8.05
C ASP A 138 1.16 14.22 -6.85
N PHE A 139 2.12 14.57 -6.00
CA PHE A 139 2.35 13.88 -4.72
C PHE A 139 1.20 14.10 -3.73
N ASP A 140 0.67 15.33 -3.64
CA ASP A 140 -0.54 15.63 -2.87
C ASP A 140 -1.75 14.83 -3.38
N GLY A 141 -1.88 14.70 -4.70
CA GLY A 141 -2.92 13.90 -5.34
C GLY A 141 -2.84 12.42 -4.97
N VAL A 142 -1.64 11.84 -4.98
CA VAL A 142 -1.41 10.44 -4.55
C VAL A 142 -1.78 10.26 -3.08
N TYR A 143 -1.39 11.18 -2.20
CA TYR A 143 -1.79 11.16 -0.78
C TYR A 143 -3.30 11.10 -0.62
N ALA A 144 -4.03 11.99 -1.30
CA ALA A 144 -5.50 12.03 -1.23
C ALA A 144 -6.14 10.71 -1.69
N ILE A 145 -5.63 10.13 -2.78
CA ILE A 145 -6.11 8.85 -3.32
C ILE A 145 -5.87 7.71 -2.31
N VAL A 146 -4.64 7.56 -1.80
CA VAL A 146 -4.33 6.45 -0.89
C VAL A 146 -5.03 6.59 0.46
N LYS A 147 -5.38 7.80 0.87
CA LYS A 147 -6.20 8.03 2.06
C LYS A 147 -7.63 7.53 1.86
N ARG A 148 -8.25 7.82 0.72
CA ARG A 148 -9.59 7.30 0.40
C ARG A 148 -9.56 5.78 0.26
N CYS A 149 -8.59 5.24 -0.49
CA CYS A 149 -8.40 3.80 -0.62
C CYS A 149 -8.22 3.13 0.74
N GLY A 150 -7.37 3.68 1.58
CA GLY A 150 -7.06 3.13 2.91
C GLY A 150 -8.27 3.10 3.83
N THR A 151 -9.06 4.15 3.84
CA THR A 151 -10.31 4.21 4.62
C THR A 151 -11.29 3.12 4.22
N SER A 152 -11.54 2.97 2.91
CA SER A 152 -12.44 1.95 2.38
C SER A 152 -11.89 0.53 2.58
N PHE A 153 -10.58 0.34 2.36
CA PHE A 153 -9.94 -0.97 2.57
C PHE A 153 -9.95 -1.39 4.03
N LEU A 154 -9.72 -0.46 4.96
CA LEU A 154 -9.82 -0.75 6.39
C LEU A 154 -11.25 -1.16 6.79
N ASN A 155 -12.27 -0.48 6.28
CA ASN A 155 -13.66 -0.86 6.50
C ASN A 155 -13.95 -2.26 5.95
N PHE A 156 -13.45 -2.58 4.76
CA PHE A 156 -13.54 -3.92 4.18
C PHE A 156 -12.92 -4.98 5.09
N LEU A 157 -11.73 -4.73 5.67
CA LEU A 157 -11.08 -5.66 6.58
C LEU A 157 -11.87 -5.83 7.89
N ILE A 158 -12.39 -4.73 8.44
CA ILE A 158 -13.20 -4.75 9.67
C ILE A 158 -14.43 -5.66 9.47
N GLU A 159 -15.17 -5.48 8.39
CA GLU A 159 -16.34 -6.29 8.08
C GLU A 159 -15.97 -7.76 7.81
N LYS A 160 -14.98 -7.99 6.96
CA LYS A 160 -14.61 -9.34 6.51
C LYS A 160 -14.07 -10.22 7.64
N HIS A 161 -13.39 -9.62 8.62
CA HIS A 161 -12.73 -10.33 9.72
C HIS A 161 -13.40 -10.11 11.07
N ASP A 162 -14.58 -9.49 11.10
CA ASP A 162 -15.34 -9.20 12.33
C ASP A 162 -14.49 -8.50 13.41
N LEU A 163 -13.69 -7.49 12.99
CA LEU A 163 -12.78 -6.81 13.90
C LEU A 163 -13.51 -5.85 14.83
N VAL A 164 -13.13 -5.86 16.11
CA VAL A 164 -13.69 -4.96 17.13
C VAL A 164 -12.87 -3.67 17.17
N VAL A 165 -13.47 -2.57 16.73
CA VAL A 165 -12.87 -1.24 16.79
C VAL A 165 -12.84 -0.73 18.23
N LYS A 166 -11.66 -0.33 18.68
CA LYS A 166 -11.47 0.31 19.99
C LYS A 166 -11.40 1.83 19.77
N ILE A 167 -12.49 2.53 20.03
CA ILE A 167 -12.47 4.01 19.98
C ILE A 167 -11.55 4.47 21.11
N ARG A 168 -10.47 5.16 20.77
CA ARG A 168 -9.64 5.86 21.74
C ARG A 168 -10.28 7.22 21.98
N ASP A 169 -10.71 7.45 23.23
CA ASP A 169 -11.19 8.75 23.71
C ASP A 169 -10.05 9.80 23.66
#